data_7f129badd0773531d9c6c0509dd6251a
#
_entry.id   7f129badd0773531d9c6c0509dd6251a
#
_cell.length_a   1.000
_cell.length_b   1.000
_cell.length_c   1.000
_cell.angle_alpha   90.00
_cell.angle_beta   90.00
_cell.angle_gamma   90.00
#
_symmetry.space_group_name_H-M   'P 1'
#
loop_
_entity.id
_entity.type
_entity.pdbx_description
1 polymer ?
#
loop_
_entity_poly.entity_id
_entity_poly.type
_entity_poly.pdbx_seq_one_letter_code
_entity_poly.pdbx_strand_id
1 'polypeptide(L)'
;MKVAFIGLGNMGASLAKAVAKEVAAKDLLLINRSPQKVQEFIGQYGGTASDLEEAFKEAEVIFLGVKPYQICPLLEEYQTVLSQRSNLLLVSMAAGLELE
;
A
#
# COMPACT_ATOMS: atom_id res chain seq x y z
N MET A 1 -8.34 8.69 8.14
CA MET A 1 -7.22 8.69 7.18
C MET A 1 -7.08 7.32 6.55
N LYS A 2 -7.08 7.27 5.24
CA LYS A 2 -6.92 5.99 4.53
C LYS A 2 -5.46 5.72 4.25
N VAL A 3 -5.03 4.51 4.58
CA VAL A 3 -3.65 4.07 4.38
C VAL A 3 -3.67 2.85 3.47
N ALA A 4 -2.84 2.83 2.45
CA ALA A 4 -2.79 1.71 1.51
C ALA A 4 -1.44 1.01 1.56
N PHE A 5 -1.47 -0.32 1.43
CA PHE A 5 -0.27 -1.12 1.32
C PHE A 5 -0.30 -1.83 -0.02
N ILE A 6 0.65 -1.52 -0.87
CA ILE A 6 0.79 -2.18 -2.16
C ILE A 6 1.92 -3.18 -2.03
N GLY A 7 1.55 -4.44 -1.90
CA GLY A 7 2.50 -5.52 -1.65
C GLY A 7 2.51 -5.93 -0.18
N LEU A 8 2.26 -7.20 0.07
CA LEU A 8 2.21 -7.75 1.43
C LEU A 8 3.29 -8.81 1.63
N GLY A 9 4.52 -8.46 1.26
CA GLY A 9 5.67 -9.29 1.60
C GLY A 9 5.97 -9.19 3.09
N ASN A 10 7.10 -9.75 3.52
CA ASN A 10 7.40 -9.80 4.95
C ASN A 10 7.37 -8.43 5.62
N MET A 11 8.04 -7.45 5.02
CA MET A 11 8.09 -6.12 5.60
C MET A 11 6.75 -5.41 5.51
N GLY A 12 6.08 -5.54 4.35
CA GLY A 12 4.78 -4.91 4.16
C GLY A 12 3.76 -5.44 5.14
N ALA A 13 3.72 -6.76 5.32
CA ALA A 13 2.79 -7.38 6.26
C ALA A 13 3.06 -6.94 7.69
N SER A 14 4.32 -6.82 8.08
CA SER A 14 4.68 -6.40 9.42
C SER A 14 4.21 -4.98 9.71
N LEU A 15 4.43 -4.07 8.76
CA LEU A 15 3.97 -2.69 8.91
C LEU A 15 2.46 -2.60 8.89
N ALA A 16 1.82 -3.39 8.03
CA ALA A 16 0.36 -3.38 7.94
C ALA A 16 -0.28 -3.85 9.24
N LYS A 17 0.34 -4.83 9.91
CA LYS A 17 -0.16 -5.28 11.22
C LYS A 17 -0.14 -4.14 12.23
N ALA A 18 0.94 -3.37 12.25
CA ALA A 18 1.07 -2.26 13.17
C ALA A 18 0.03 -1.19 12.88
N VAL A 19 -0.16 -0.87 11.59
CA VAL A 19 -1.13 0.13 11.18
C VAL A 19 -2.55 -0.34 11.44
N ALA A 20 -2.82 -1.64 11.30
CA ALA A 20 -4.15 -2.18 11.51
C ALA A 20 -4.65 -1.96 12.93
N LYS A 21 -3.75 -1.75 13.87
CA LYS A 21 -4.12 -1.46 15.25
C LYS A 21 -4.53 0.00 15.45
N GLU A 22 -4.13 0.86 14.52
CA GLU A 22 -4.32 2.30 14.68
C GLU A 22 -5.43 2.87 13.82
N VAL A 23 -5.77 2.21 12.70
CA VAL A 23 -6.80 2.72 11.80
C VAL A 23 -7.94 1.72 11.68
N ALA A 24 -9.11 2.24 11.32
CA ALA A 24 -10.28 1.38 11.12
C ALA A 24 -10.05 0.46 9.92
N ALA A 25 -10.68 -0.73 9.95
CA ALA A 25 -10.53 -1.70 8.87
C ALA A 25 -10.90 -1.10 7.52
N LYS A 26 -11.91 -0.25 7.48
CA LYS A 26 -12.36 0.39 6.23
C LYS A 26 -11.33 1.37 5.68
N ASP A 27 -10.42 1.84 6.51
CA ASP A 27 -9.40 2.82 6.12
C ASP A 27 -8.06 2.17 5.79
N LEU A 28 -7.95 0.86 5.95
CA LEU A 28 -6.73 0.13 5.62
C LEU A 28 -6.94 -0.61 4.32
N LEU A 29 -6.33 -0.11 3.25
CA LEU A 29 -6.48 -0.66 1.90
C LEU A 29 -5.31 -1.59 1.60
N LEU A 30 -5.64 -2.82 1.21
CA LEU A 30 -4.63 -3.85 0.99
C LEU A 30 -4.64 -4.29 -0.47
N ILE A 31 -3.51 -4.14 -1.12
CA ILE A 31 -3.34 -4.49 -2.53
C ILE A 31 -2.14 -5.43 -2.64
N ASN A 32 -2.34 -6.59 -3.21
CA ASN A 32 -1.25 -7.54 -3.41
C ASN A 32 -1.50 -8.33 -4.69
N ARG A 33 -0.42 -8.77 -5.32
CA ARG A 33 -0.52 -9.57 -6.52
C ARG A 33 -1.26 -10.88 -6.24
N SER A 34 -1.10 -11.42 -5.04
CA SER A 34 -1.79 -12.63 -4.62
C SER A 34 -3.03 -12.27 -3.80
N PRO A 35 -4.24 -12.48 -4.33
CA PRO A 35 -5.45 -12.20 -3.56
C PRO A 35 -5.54 -13.02 -2.28
N GLN A 36 -4.95 -14.21 -2.28
CA GLN A 36 -4.98 -15.07 -1.11
C GLN A 36 -4.30 -14.43 0.08
N LYS A 37 -3.15 -13.77 -0.15
CA LYS A 37 -2.44 -13.09 0.94
C LYS A 37 -3.29 -11.97 1.53
N VAL A 38 -4.01 -11.25 0.68
CA VAL A 38 -4.90 -10.19 1.16
C VAL A 38 -5.99 -10.76 2.05
N GLN A 39 -6.61 -11.85 1.60
CA GLN A 39 -7.69 -12.48 2.37
C GLN A 39 -7.19 -13.04 3.69
N GLU A 40 -6.01 -13.65 3.69
CA GLU A 40 -5.43 -14.16 4.92
C GLU A 40 -5.16 -13.05 5.92
N PHE A 41 -4.65 -11.93 5.44
CA PHE A 41 -4.38 -10.80 6.30
C PHE A 41 -5.67 -10.25 6.89
N ILE A 42 -6.68 -10.06 6.05
CA ILE A 42 -7.99 -9.54 6.50
C ILE A 42 -8.58 -10.46 7.56
N GLY A 43 -8.46 -11.77 7.37
CA GLY A 43 -9.00 -12.73 8.33
C GLY A 43 -8.34 -12.66 9.69
N GLN A 44 -7.08 -12.23 9.76
CA GLN A 44 -6.34 -12.17 11.01
C GLN A 44 -6.32 -10.79 11.64
N TYR A 45 -6.22 -9.75 10.82
CA TYR A 45 -5.97 -8.40 11.34
C TYR A 45 -7.00 -7.37 10.89
N GLY A 46 -7.84 -7.70 9.93
CA GLY A 46 -8.78 -6.76 9.37
C GLY A 46 -8.20 -6.02 8.20
N GLY A 47 -8.95 -5.04 7.70
CA GLY A 47 -8.55 -4.29 6.53
C GLY A 47 -9.55 -4.49 5.40
N THR A 48 -9.28 -3.88 4.26
CA THR A 48 -10.16 -3.91 3.09
C THR A 48 -9.35 -4.24 1.84
N ALA A 49 -9.79 -5.24 1.08
CA ALA A 49 -9.18 -5.53 -0.21
C ALA A 49 -9.45 -4.38 -1.16
N SER A 50 -8.43 -3.95 -1.89
CA SER A 50 -8.55 -2.79 -2.76
C SER A 50 -7.72 -3.01 -4.02
N ASP A 51 -7.69 -2.00 -4.88
CA ASP A 51 -6.90 -2.05 -6.10
C ASP A 51 -6.05 -0.78 -6.21
N LEU A 52 -5.16 -0.78 -7.20
CA LEU A 52 -4.21 0.33 -7.36
C LEU A 52 -4.92 1.65 -7.61
N GLU A 53 -5.96 1.64 -8.42
CA GLU A 53 -6.67 2.86 -8.75
C GLU A 53 -7.29 3.48 -7.51
N GLU A 54 -7.96 2.69 -6.70
CA GLU A 54 -8.58 3.19 -5.48
C GLU A 54 -7.53 3.70 -4.51
N ALA A 55 -6.42 2.97 -4.37
CA ALA A 55 -5.36 3.38 -3.48
C ALA A 55 -4.79 4.75 -3.86
N PHE A 56 -4.50 4.94 -5.14
CA PHE A 56 -3.92 6.20 -5.59
C PHE A 56 -4.92 7.35 -5.54
N LYS A 57 -6.21 7.06 -5.63
CA LYS A 57 -7.24 8.10 -5.56
C LYS A 57 -7.62 8.46 -4.12
N GLU A 58 -7.67 7.46 -3.25
CA GLU A 58 -8.29 7.63 -1.93
C GLU A 58 -7.33 7.68 -0.77
N ALA A 59 -6.20 6.97 -0.85
CA ALA A 59 -5.31 6.87 0.30
C ALA A 59 -4.51 8.16 0.49
N GLU A 60 -4.23 8.47 1.75
CA GLU A 60 -3.40 9.61 2.10
C GLU A 60 -1.95 9.20 2.29
N VAL A 61 -1.73 7.95 2.68
CA VAL A 61 -0.40 7.36 2.80
C VAL A 61 -0.40 6.05 2.06
N ILE A 62 0.58 5.84 1.19
CA ILE A 62 0.72 4.61 0.44
C ILE A 62 2.10 4.02 0.69
N PHE A 63 2.12 2.79 1.20
CA PHE A 63 3.36 2.06 1.41
C PHE A 63 3.59 1.15 0.20
N LEU A 64 4.71 1.37 -0.50
CA LEU A 64 5.04 0.63 -1.71
C LEU A 64 6.00 -0.52 -1.38
N GLY A 65 5.48 -1.73 -1.43
CA GLY A 65 6.27 -2.93 -1.19
C GLY A 65 6.67 -3.64 -2.46
N VAL A 66 6.78 -2.91 -3.56
CA VAL A 66 7.19 -3.47 -4.84
C VAL A 66 8.69 -3.30 -5.04
N LYS A 67 9.24 -4.03 -6.01
CA LYS A 67 10.67 -3.94 -6.31
C LYS A 67 11.02 -2.55 -6.82
N PRO A 68 12.25 -2.07 -6.57
CA PRO A 68 12.64 -0.72 -6.99
C PRO A 68 12.40 -0.46 -8.48
N TYR A 69 12.69 -1.45 -9.34
CA TYR A 69 12.52 -1.26 -10.78
C TYR A 69 11.05 -1.18 -11.20
N GLN A 70 10.13 -1.53 -10.31
CA GLN A 70 8.69 -1.47 -10.60
C GLN A 70 8.06 -0.15 -10.17
N ILE A 71 8.77 0.64 -9.37
CA ILE A 71 8.19 1.87 -8.81
C ILE A 71 7.96 2.92 -9.88
N CYS A 72 8.97 3.21 -10.71
CA CYS A 72 8.81 4.24 -11.74
C CYS A 72 7.72 3.91 -12.75
N PRO A 73 7.67 2.69 -13.31
CA PRO A 73 6.57 2.36 -14.23
C PRO A 73 5.21 2.46 -13.56
N LEU A 74 5.13 2.07 -12.30
CA LEU A 74 3.87 2.14 -11.55
C LEU A 74 3.41 3.59 -11.38
N LEU A 75 4.32 4.46 -10.98
CA LEU A 75 3.99 5.87 -10.79
C LEU A 75 3.65 6.55 -12.10
N GLU A 76 4.31 6.17 -13.20
CA GLU A 76 4.00 6.73 -14.50
C GLU A 76 2.59 6.34 -14.96
N GLU A 77 2.20 5.10 -14.70
CA GLU A 77 0.88 4.62 -15.08
C GLU A 77 -0.23 5.42 -14.41
N TYR A 78 -0.01 5.85 -13.18
CA TYR A 78 -1.02 6.59 -12.42
C TYR A 78 -0.68 8.07 -12.26
N GLN A 79 0.17 8.58 -13.14
CA GLN A 79 0.64 9.96 -13.06
C GLN A 79 -0.50 10.98 -13.05
N THR A 80 -1.51 10.79 -13.89
CA THR A 80 -2.63 11.72 -13.97
C THR A 80 -3.39 11.77 -12.65
N VAL A 81 -3.64 10.62 -12.04
CA VAL A 81 -4.32 10.56 -10.76
C VAL A 81 -3.48 11.23 -9.68
N LEU A 82 -2.18 10.90 -9.65
CA LEU A 82 -1.29 11.43 -8.62
C LEU A 82 -1.09 12.94 -8.72
N SER A 83 -1.09 13.48 -9.94
CA SER A 83 -0.88 14.92 -10.13
C SER A 83 -2.04 15.72 -9.57
N GLN A 84 -3.19 15.11 -9.35
CA GLN A 84 -4.36 15.77 -8.79
C GLN A 84 -4.39 15.69 -7.27
N ARG A 85 -3.42 15.03 -6.66
CA ARG A 85 -3.37 14.82 -5.22
C ARG A 85 -2.29 15.68 -4.59
N SER A 86 -2.66 16.50 -3.61
CA SER A 86 -1.72 17.41 -2.97
C SER A 86 -1.20 16.92 -1.61
N ASN A 87 -1.92 15.99 -0.99
CA ASN A 87 -1.58 15.56 0.37
C ASN A 87 -1.24 14.07 0.45
N LEU A 88 -0.74 13.51 -0.65
CA LEU A 88 -0.41 12.09 -0.69
C LEU A 88 1.05 11.86 -0.32
N LEU A 89 1.27 10.96 0.64
CA LEU A 89 2.61 10.56 1.03
C LEU A 89 2.89 9.16 0.51
N LEU A 90 3.95 9.01 -0.27
CA LEU A 90 4.40 7.73 -0.77
C LEU A 90 5.62 7.28 0.00
N VAL A 91 5.55 6.08 0.57
CA VAL A 91 6.66 5.50 1.33
C VAL A 91 7.12 4.24 0.62
N SER A 92 8.38 4.21 0.18
CA SER A 92 8.92 3.03 -0.47
C SER A 92 9.64 2.17 0.55
N MET A 93 9.14 0.96 0.74
CA MET A 93 9.78 0.03 1.65
C MET A 93 11.00 -0.62 1.01
N ALA A 94 11.02 -0.68 -0.31
CA ALA A 94 12.16 -1.24 -1.03
C ALA A 94 13.39 -0.35 -0.90
N ALA A 95 13.20 0.97 -0.87
CA ALA A 95 14.31 1.91 -0.77
C ALA A 95 15.08 1.72 0.54
N GLY A 96 14.36 1.35 1.60
CA GLY A 96 15.02 1.09 2.87
C GLY A 96 16.00 -0.05 2.81
N LEU A 97 15.72 -1.04 1.97
CA LEU A 97 16.61 -2.18 1.81
C LEU A 97 17.87 -1.82 1.05
N GLU A 98 17.78 -0.87 0.16
CA GLU A 98 18.91 -0.48 -0.66
C GLU A 98 19.96 0.31 0.09
N LEU A 99 19.57 0.90 1.20
CA LEU A 99 20.50 1.70 1.99
C LEU A 99 21.50 0.85 2.74
N GLU A 100 21.30 -0.43 2.76
CA GLU A 100 22.21 -1.32 3.42
C GLU A 100 23.35 -1.77 2.52
#